data_0de56fe82ae0ca543becef363b6f8031
#
_entry.id   0de56fe82ae0ca543becef363b6f8031
#
_cell.length_a   1.000
_cell.length_b   1.000
_cell.length_c   1.000
_cell.angle_alpha   90.00
_cell.angle_beta   90.00
_cell.angle_gamma   90.00
#
_symmetry.space_group_name_H-M   'P 1'
#
loop_
_entity.id
_entity.type
_entity.pdbx_description
1 polymer ?
#
loop_
_entity_poly.entity_id
_entity_poly.type
_entity_poly.pdbx_seq_one_letter_code
_entity_poly.pdbx_strand_id
1 'polypeptide(L)'
;MAMPRGLDHIVHAVRDLDAAADFYRRMGFMVGARNRHAWGTHNHIVQFPGFFMELLTVAEPEKLTGEGFAALFGDFNRQFLARHEGLSFMMLESEDVPADAAQFHTAGFARSDALTFERAGKGPDGSTVTVGFSLAFARDPRAPEIGFAVSRQHNPQLFWNSAIQQHANGASGVAGAVLVAENPTDHHIFLTAFSGVRELHAGSGVLTAPTARGDIRIMDRAAFQTRFGLEPPDTSSGARFAAVRFTVRERNALHDALAAGGIPFSEHMGQTVIAPAAAMGATLVFEGRDSGG
;
A
#
# COMPACT_ATOMS: atom_id res chain seq x y z
N MET A 1 18.50 -12.91 12.85
CA MET A 1 18.19 -12.89 11.40
C MET A 1 16.89 -12.13 11.27
N ALA A 2 16.79 -11.16 10.34
CA ALA A 2 15.50 -10.49 10.09
C ALA A 2 14.47 -11.50 9.64
N MET A 3 13.26 -11.45 10.25
CA MET A 3 12.12 -12.25 9.81
C MET A 3 11.52 -11.60 8.55
N PRO A 4 10.97 -12.41 7.62
CA PRO A 4 10.22 -11.86 6.50
C PRO A 4 9.08 -10.96 7.02
N ARG A 5 9.00 -9.73 6.50
CA ARG A 5 7.99 -8.72 6.88
C ARG A 5 6.79 -8.84 5.96
N GLY A 6 5.58 -8.84 6.52
CA GLY A 6 4.35 -8.80 5.73
C GLY A 6 3.95 -7.38 5.33
N LEU A 7 3.08 -7.23 4.33
CA LEU A 7 2.47 -5.95 4.00
C LEU A 7 1.64 -5.45 5.20
N ASP A 8 1.97 -4.27 5.73
CA ASP A 8 1.18 -3.60 6.79
C ASP A 8 0.12 -2.69 6.16
N HIS A 9 0.54 -1.79 5.27
CA HIS A 9 -0.39 -0.97 4.50
C HIS A 9 0.21 -0.41 3.22
N ILE A 10 -0.68 0.06 2.36
CA ILE A 10 -0.35 0.73 1.11
C ILE A 10 -1.08 2.07 1.09
N VAL A 11 -0.37 3.13 0.73
CA VAL A 11 -0.94 4.47 0.58
C VAL A 11 -1.40 4.69 -0.84
N HIS A 12 -2.68 5.03 -1.00
CA HIS A 12 -3.25 5.55 -2.22
C HIS A 12 -3.39 7.07 -2.07
N ALA A 13 -2.44 7.80 -2.62
CA ALA A 13 -2.42 9.25 -2.58
C ALA A 13 -3.39 9.82 -3.62
N VAL A 14 -4.32 10.66 -3.17
CA VAL A 14 -5.39 11.25 -3.98
C VAL A 14 -5.53 12.75 -3.69
N ARG A 15 -5.98 13.53 -4.67
CA ARG A 15 -6.21 14.97 -4.50
C ARG A 15 -7.51 15.24 -3.76
N ASP A 16 -8.57 14.50 -4.10
CA ASP A 16 -9.87 14.59 -3.46
C ASP A 16 -10.14 13.35 -2.61
N LEU A 17 -9.93 13.51 -1.29
CA LEU A 17 -10.07 12.41 -0.34
C LEU A 17 -11.52 11.95 -0.17
N ASP A 18 -12.50 12.86 -0.28
CA ASP A 18 -13.90 12.53 -0.12
C ASP A 18 -14.41 11.76 -1.35
N ALA A 19 -14.02 12.19 -2.56
CA ALA A 19 -14.30 11.45 -3.79
C ALA A 19 -13.66 10.05 -3.78
N ALA A 20 -12.43 9.92 -3.26
CA ALA A 20 -11.78 8.62 -3.10
C ALA A 20 -12.52 7.72 -2.11
N ALA A 21 -12.92 8.26 -0.95
CA ALA A 21 -13.69 7.50 0.03
C ALA A 21 -15.04 7.01 -0.54
N ASP A 22 -15.73 7.86 -1.32
CA ASP A 22 -16.98 7.49 -1.98
C ASP A 22 -16.76 6.45 -3.09
N PHE A 23 -15.69 6.55 -3.85
CA PHE A 23 -15.31 5.54 -4.83
C PHE A 23 -15.10 4.17 -4.18
N TYR A 24 -14.33 4.10 -3.08
CA TYR A 24 -14.12 2.84 -2.36
C TYR A 24 -15.42 2.30 -1.73
N ARG A 25 -16.31 3.17 -1.21
CA ARG A 25 -17.64 2.73 -0.72
C ARG A 25 -18.49 2.16 -1.85
N ARG A 26 -18.51 2.79 -3.01
CA ARG A 26 -19.24 2.29 -4.19
C ARG A 26 -18.69 0.95 -4.69
N MET A 27 -17.40 0.67 -4.49
CA MET A 27 -16.84 -0.67 -4.73
C MET A 27 -17.26 -1.71 -3.68
N GLY A 28 -18.02 -1.34 -2.66
CA GLY A 28 -18.48 -2.24 -1.59
C GLY A 28 -17.48 -2.37 -0.42
N PHE A 29 -16.46 -1.51 -0.33
CA PHE A 29 -15.59 -1.48 0.83
C PHE A 29 -16.20 -0.74 2.02
N MET A 30 -15.95 -1.21 3.22
CA MET A 30 -16.15 -0.45 4.44
C MET A 30 -15.00 0.55 4.58
N VAL A 31 -15.31 1.85 4.55
CA VAL A 31 -14.33 2.94 4.66
C VAL A 31 -14.47 3.61 6.02
N GLY A 32 -13.41 3.64 6.79
CA GLY A 32 -13.35 4.25 8.11
C GLY A 32 -13.55 5.77 8.11
N ALA A 33 -13.70 6.35 9.28
CA ALA A 33 -13.82 7.81 9.43
C ALA A 33 -12.54 8.53 9.01
N ARG A 34 -12.67 9.83 8.69
CA ARG A 34 -11.52 10.69 8.38
C ARG A 34 -10.65 10.90 9.61
N ASN A 35 -9.36 10.63 9.46
CA ASN A 35 -8.34 10.96 10.45
C ASN A 35 -7.49 12.14 9.94
N ARG A 36 -6.79 12.79 10.88
CA ARG A 36 -5.91 13.92 10.63
C ARG A 36 -4.57 13.68 11.29
N HIS A 37 -3.50 13.82 10.53
CA HIS A 37 -2.15 13.78 11.07
C HIS A 37 -1.72 15.20 11.47
N ALA A 38 -0.88 15.30 12.50
CA ALA A 38 -0.39 16.59 12.99
C ALA A 38 0.39 17.39 11.93
N TRP A 39 0.98 16.70 10.97
CA TRP A 39 1.75 17.26 9.86
C TRP A 39 0.93 17.60 8.61
N GLY A 40 -0.42 17.61 8.69
CA GLY A 40 -1.28 18.18 7.65
C GLY A 40 -1.79 17.19 6.60
N THR A 41 -1.45 15.89 6.65
CA THR A 41 -2.11 14.89 5.82
C THR A 41 -3.38 14.37 6.49
N HIS A 42 -4.42 14.12 5.68
CA HIS A 42 -5.65 13.49 6.13
C HIS A 42 -5.82 12.15 5.43
N ASN A 43 -6.48 11.19 6.10
CA ASN A 43 -6.75 9.89 5.51
C ASN A 43 -8.12 9.31 5.84
N HIS A 44 -8.53 8.33 5.01
CA HIS A 44 -9.48 7.29 5.35
C HIS A 44 -8.79 5.93 5.27
N ILE A 45 -9.24 4.98 6.07
CA ILE A 45 -8.63 3.64 6.14
C ILE A 45 -9.67 2.60 5.72
N VAL A 46 -9.26 1.68 4.84
CA VAL A 46 -9.99 0.44 4.51
C VAL A 46 -9.23 -0.70 5.15
N GLN A 47 -9.77 -1.27 6.25
CA GLN A 47 -9.09 -2.29 7.03
C GLN A 47 -9.39 -3.71 6.54
N PHE A 48 -8.38 -4.55 6.62
CA PHE A 48 -8.45 -6.01 6.50
C PHE A 48 -7.74 -6.65 7.69
N PRO A 49 -7.85 -7.96 7.92
CA PRO A 49 -7.05 -8.62 8.94
C PRO A 49 -5.53 -8.40 8.70
N GLY A 50 -4.90 -7.60 9.57
CA GLY A 50 -3.47 -7.32 9.55
C GLY A 50 -2.97 -6.41 8.42
N PHE A 51 -3.85 -5.88 7.56
CA PHE A 51 -3.51 -5.00 6.44
C PHE A 51 -4.53 -3.87 6.32
N PHE A 52 -4.13 -2.71 5.78
CA PHE A 52 -5.08 -1.69 5.37
C PHE A 52 -4.63 -0.91 4.13
N MET A 53 -5.61 -0.39 3.39
CA MET A 53 -5.36 0.68 2.43
C MET A 53 -5.54 2.02 3.13
N GLU A 54 -4.59 2.91 2.95
CA GLU A 54 -4.66 4.28 3.41
C GLU A 54 -4.97 5.20 2.22
N LEU A 55 -6.20 5.70 2.12
CA LEU A 55 -6.55 6.76 1.18
C LEU A 55 -6.07 8.07 1.78
N LEU A 56 -5.16 8.76 1.12
CA LEU A 56 -4.43 9.89 1.72
C LEU A 56 -4.47 11.12 0.83
N THR A 57 -4.66 12.28 1.45
CA THR A 57 -4.42 13.58 0.82
C THR A 57 -3.57 14.50 1.70
N VAL A 58 -2.94 15.49 1.09
CA VAL A 58 -2.30 16.61 1.78
C VAL A 58 -3.33 17.75 1.89
N ALA A 59 -4.01 17.80 3.04
CA ALA A 59 -5.12 18.72 3.26
C ALA A 59 -4.66 20.08 3.80
N GLU A 60 -3.55 20.13 4.53
CA GLU A 60 -3.03 21.31 5.22
C GLU A 60 -1.53 21.47 4.89
N PRO A 61 -1.18 21.85 3.63
CA PRO A 61 0.20 21.87 3.16
C PRO A 61 1.10 22.86 3.93
N GLU A 62 0.53 23.85 4.57
CA GLU A 62 1.23 24.80 5.44
C GLU A 62 1.82 24.14 6.70
N LYS A 63 1.35 22.97 7.08
CA LYS A 63 1.85 22.19 8.21
C LYS A 63 3.03 21.27 7.84
N LEU A 64 3.35 21.15 6.56
CA LEU A 64 4.49 20.33 6.08
C LEU A 64 5.82 21.08 6.28
N THR A 65 6.07 21.52 7.49
CA THR A 65 7.29 22.27 7.84
C THR A 65 8.19 21.38 8.69
N GLY A 66 9.51 21.41 8.42
CA GLY A 66 10.52 20.81 9.27
C GLY A 66 10.98 19.44 8.84
N GLU A 67 11.22 18.56 9.80
CA GLU A 67 11.87 17.26 9.66
C GLU A 67 10.88 16.11 10.00
N GLY A 68 11.39 14.89 10.02
CA GLY A 68 10.62 13.72 10.44
C GLY A 68 9.46 13.39 9.50
N PHE A 69 8.27 13.12 10.05
CA PHE A 69 7.09 12.71 9.26
C PHE A 69 6.61 13.79 8.30
N ALA A 70 6.70 15.06 8.65
CA ALA A 70 6.33 16.15 7.76
C ALA A 70 7.15 16.13 6.46
N ALA A 71 8.46 15.90 6.55
CA ALA A 71 9.35 15.84 5.39
C ALA A 71 9.28 14.48 4.69
N LEU A 72 9.38 13.36 5.43
CA LEU A 72 9.55 12.03 4.86
C LEU A 72 8.27 11.46 4.27
N PHE A 73 7.13 11.75 4.88
CA PHE A 73 5.83 11.26 4.46
C PHE A 73 4.96 12.34 3.85
N GLY A 74 4.78 13.48 4.54
CA GLY A 74 3.91 14.55 4.10
C GLY A 74 4.40 15.24 2.83
N ASP A 75 5.64 15.72 2.82
CA ASP A 75 6.21 16.42 1.66
C ASP A 75 6.43 15.48 0.47
N PHE A 76 6.79 14.22 0.71
CA PHE A 76 6.84 13.19 -0.33
C PHE A 76 5.49 13.08 -1.05
N ASN A 77 4.39 12.92 -0.31
CA ASN A 77 3.05 12.81 -0.89
C ASN A 77 2.61 14.13 -1.56
N ARG A 78 3.00 15.30 -1.04
CA ARG A 78 2.77 16.58 -1.70
C ARG A 78 3.45 16.64 -3.07
N GLN A 79 4.71 16.24 -3.16
CA GLN A 79 5.46 16.20 -4.43
C GLN A 79 4.88 15.15 -5.39
N PHE A 80 4.45 14.00 -4.89
CA PHE A 80 3.79 12.95 -5.65
C PHE A 80 2.48 13.47 -6.26
N LEU A 81 1.60 14.06 -5.45
CA LEU A 81 0.30 14.59 -5.87
C LEU A 81 0.40 15.80 -6.82
N ALA A 82 1.51 16.53 -6.78
CA ALA A 82 1.76 17.60 -7.76
C ALA A 82 1.91 17.05 -9.20
N ARG A 83 2.33 15.80 -9.35
CA ARG A 83 2.53 15.14 -10.63
C ARG A 83 1.36 14.25 -11.03
N HIS A 84 0.92 13.37 -10.15
CA HIS A 84 -0.13 12.37 -10.42
C HIS A 84 -0.79 11.92 -9.11
N GLU A 85 -1.83 11.13 -9.24
CA GLU A 85 -2.45 10.35 -8.17
C GLU A 85 -2.06 8.88 -8.32
N GLY A 86 -2.26 8.05 -7.30
CA GLY A 86 -1.99 6.62 -7.35
C GLY A 86 -1.35 6.07 -6.08
N LEU A 87 -0.74 4.89 -6.20
CA LEU A 87 -0.06 4.23 -5.10
C LEU A 87 1.28 4.90 -4.84
N SER A 88 1.46 5.49 -3.66
CA SER A 88 2.65 6.30 -3.33
C SER A 88 3.60 5.64 -2.33
N PHE A 89 3.08 4.90 -1.35
CA PHE A 89 3.88 4.24 -0.32
C PHE A 89 3.53 2.77 -0.15
N MET A 90 4.56 1.97 0.16
CA MET A 90 4.45 0.60 0.66
C MET A 90 5.05 0.54 2.06
N MET A 91 4.25 0.06 3.01
CA MET A 91 4.67 -0.15 4.39
C MET A 91 4.66 -1.64 4.70
N LEU A 92 5.74 -2.13 5.31
CA LEU A 92 5.82 -3.50 5.83
C LEU A 92 5.74 -3.48 7.36
N GLU A 93 5.21 -4.55 7.93
CA GLU A 93 5.18 -4.71 9.39
C GLU A 93 6.59 -4.84 9.97
N SER A 94 6.78 -4.37 11.19
CA SER A 94 8.03 -4.49 11.94
C SER A 94 7.77 -4.94 13.36
N GLU A 95 8.59 -5.84 13.85
CA GLU A 95 8.63 -6.22 15.27
C GLU A 95 9.62 -5.35 16.06
N ASP A 96 10.65 -4.80 15.38
CA ASP A 96 11.70 -3.97 15.98
C ASP A 96 12.18 -2.91 14.98
N VAL A 97 11.49 -1.76 14.98
CA VAL A 97 11.77 -0.65 14.06
C VAL A 97 13.20 -0.08 14.20
N PRO A 98 13.77 0.08 15.41
CA PRO A 98 15.17 0.46 15.55
C PRO A 98 16.16 -0.53 14.91
N ALA A 99 15.94 -1.84 15.06
CA ALA A 99 16.78 -2.85 14.42
C ALA A 99 16.66 -2.82 12.89
N ASP A 100 15.45 -2.61 12.37
CA ASP A 100 15.19 -2.47 10.94
C ASP A 100 15.86 -1.22 10.37
N ALA A 101 15.79 -0.08 11.07
CA ALA A 101 16.48 1.15 10.69
C ALA A 101 18.00 0.93 10.60
N ALA A 102 18.59 0.28 11.60
CA ALA A 102 20.02 -0.06 11.61
C ALA A 102 20.41 -0.99 10.45
N GLN A 103 19.53 -1.94 10.10
CA GLN A 103 19.72 -2.81 8.93
C GLN A 103 19.68 -2.01 7.62
N PHE A 104 18.74 -1.05 7.47
CA PHE A 104 18.67 -0.20 6.30
C PHE A 104 19.91 0.70 6.18
N HIS A 105 20.44 1.23 7.29
CA HIS A 105 21.71 1.96 7.30
C HIS A 105 22.86 1.09 6.82
N THR A 106 22.99 -0.12 7.35
CA THR A 106 24.06 -1.06 6.97
C THR A 106 23.97 -1.44 5.49
N ALA A 107 22.74 -1.58 4.96
CA ALA A 107 22.50 -1.92 3.55
C ALA A 107 22.59 -0.71 2.60
N GLY A 108 22.73 0.51 3.10
CA GLY A 108 22.77 1.75 2.30
C GLY A 108 21.43 2.23 1.78
N PHE A 109 20.33 1.77 2.37
CA PHE A 109 18.95 2.12 1.96
C PHE A 109 18.19 2.97 2.98
N ALA A 110 18.80 3.31 4.13
CA ALA A 110 18.13 4.11 5.14
C ALA A 110 17.82 5.53 4.62
N ARG A 111 16.64 6.02 4.99
CA ARG A 111 16.23 7.41 4.81
C ARG A 111 15.97 8.11 6.15
N SER A 112 15.76 7.35 7.21
CA SER A 112 15.65 7.87 8.58
C SER A 112 16.07 6.81 9.60
N ASP A 113 16.34 7.29 10.81
CA ASP A 113 16.27 6.47 12.01
C ASP A 113 14.80 6.11 12.33
N ALA A 114 14.59 5.36 13.42
CA ALA A 114 13.23 5.08 13.91
C ALA A 114 12.57 6.37 14.41
N LEU A 115 11.38 6.64 13.90
CA LEU A 115 10.52 7.77 14.28
C LEU A 115 9.25 7.24 14.92
N THR A 116 8.76 7.96 15.92
CA THR A 116 7.52 7.59 16.64
C THR A 116 6.54 8.76 16.64
N PHE A 117 5.26 8.46 16.47
CA PHE A 117 4.19 9.42 16.65
C PHE A 117 2.96 8.78 17.29
N GLU A 118 2.13 9.63 17.86
CA GLU A 118 0.83 9.27 18.40
C GLU A 118 -0.26 10.16 17.80
N ARG A 119 -1.46 9.63 17.70
CA ARG A 119 -2.64 10.41 17.31
C ARG A 119 -3.90 9.91 18.02
N ALA A 120 -4.88 10.79 18.13
CA ALA A 120 -6.22 10.39 18.52
C ALA A 120 -6.85 9.49 17.43
N GLY A 121 -7.62 8.52 17.87
CA GLY A 121 -8.38 7.61 17.02
C GLY A 121 -9.70 7.22 17.69
N LYS A 122 -10.48 6.37 17.03
CA LYS A 122 -11.67 5.74 17.59
C LYS A 122 -11.37 4.27 17.84
N GLY A 123 -11.54 3.85 19.09
CA GLY A 123 -11.46 2.44 19.47
C GLY A 123 -12.62 1.63 18.90
N PRO A 124 -12.56 0.29 19.01
CA PRO A 124 -13.61 -0.62 18.55
C PRO A 124 -14.98 -0.35 19.16
N ASP A 125 -15.02 0.19 20.37
CA ASP A 125 -16.23 0.59 21.11
C ASP A 125 -16.70 2.02 20.81
N GLY A 126 -16.00 2.74 19.90
CA GLY A 126 -16.28 4.13 19.56
C GLY A 126 -15.69 5.16 20.52
N SER A 127 -15.04 4.75 21.62
CA SER A 127 -14.32 5.64 22.53
C SER A 127 -13.17 6.36 21.84
N THR A 128 -12.78 7.52 22.37
CA THR A 128 -11.56 8.19 21.90
C THR A 128 -10.36 7.53 22.55
N VAL A 129 -9.43 7.04 21.72
CA VAL A 129 -8.19 6.38 22.13
C VAL A 129 -6.99 7.07 21.54
N THR A 130 -5.82 6.89 22.14
CA THR A 130 -4.54 7.27 21.53
C THR A 130 -3.92 6.04 20.90
N VAL A 131 -3.59 6.11 19.61
CA VAL A 131 -2.87 5.09 18.88
C VAL A 131 -1.48 5.60 18.54
N GLY A 132 -0.47 4.76 18.80
CA GLY A 132 0.94 5.08 18.59
C GLY A 132 1.56 4.17 17.54
N PHE A 133 2.52 4.72 16.80
CA PHE A 133 3.25 4.03 15.74
C PHE A 133 4.73 4.39 15.77
N SER A 134 5.57 3.40 15.45
CA SER A 134 6.97 3.64 15.12
C SER A 134 7.21 3.25 13.67
N LEU A 135 7.97 4.06 12.93
CA LEU A 135 8.33 3.79 11.54
C LEU A 135 9.82 4.06 11.31
N ALA A 136 10.39 3.35 10.32
CA ALA A 136 11.68 3.69 9.74
C ALA A 136 11.54 3.72 8.22
N PHE A 137 12.00 4.81 7.60
CA PHE A 137 11.90 5.01 6.16
C PHE A 137 13.13 4.47 5.45
N ALA A 138 12.87 3.79 4.34
CA ALA A 138 13.88 3.30 3.41
C ALA A 138 13.70 3.94 2.02
N ARG A 139 14.71 3.81 1.17
CA ARG A 139 14.61 4.22 -0.24
C ARG A 139 15.31 3.22 -1.14
N ASP A 140 14.70 2.95 -2.27
CA ASP A 140 15.37 2.39 -3.43
C ASP A 140 15.74 3.55 -4.37
N PRO A 141 17.04 3.82 -4.66
CA PRO A 141 17.42 4.88 -5.60
C PRO A 141 16.88 4.69 -7.02
N ARG A 142 16.52 3.44 -7.39
CA ARG A 142 15.92 3.09 -8.67
C ARG A 142 14.39 3.19 -8.69
N ALA A 143 13.78 3.56 -7.55
CA ALA A 143 12.35 3.77 -7.41
C ALA A 143 12.04 5.10 -6.71
N PRO A 144 12.48 6.26 -7.26
CA PRO A 144 12.44 7.54 -6.57
C PRO A 144 11.02 8.05 -6.28
N GLU A 145 10.03 7.53 -7.01
CA GLU A 145 8.62 7.91 -6.85
C GLU A 145 7.82 6.94 -5.97
N ILE A 146 8.49 6.01 -5.28
CA ILE A 146 7.86 5.11 -4.32
C ILE A 146 8.43 5.38 -2.93
N GLY A 147 7.55 5.63 -1.97
CA GLY A 147 7.92 5.67 -0.57
C GLY A 147 7.92 4.26 0.03
N PHE A 148 8.93 3.99 0.84
CA PHE A 148 9.07 2.72 1.54
C PHE A 148 9.30 2.97 3.02
N ALA A 149 8.60 2.23 3.89
CA ALA A 149 8.89 2.22 5.31
C ALA A 149 8.49 0.88 5.94
N VAL A 150 9.01 0.65 7.13
CA VAL A 150 8.49 -0.37 8.04
C VAL A 150 7.70 0.32 9.14
N SER A 151 6.67 -0.34 9.66
CA SER A 151 5.74 0.20 10.63
C SER A 151 5.45 -0.80 11.75
N ARG A 152 5.40 -0.30 12.99
CA ARG A 152 4.92 -1.03 14.15
C ARG A 152 3.85 -0.24 14.86
N GLN A 153 2.71 -0.87 15.08
CA GLN A 153 1.62 -0.34 15.89
C GLN A 153 1.87 -0.67 17.37
N HIS A 154 1.82 0.34 18.27
CA HIS A 154 2.08 0.12 19.70
C HIS A 154 0.92 -0.55 20.41
N ASN A 155 -0.31 -0.22 20.00
CA ASN A 155 -1.55 -0.72 20.59
C ASN A 155 -2.46 -1.30 19.50
N PRO A 156 -2.10 -2.43 18.87
CA PRO A 156 -2.85 -2.99 17.75
C PRO A 156 -4.31 -3.30 18.08
N GLN A 157 -4.61 -3.67 19.34
CA GLN A 157 -5.98 -3.92 19.82
C GLN A 157 -6.88 -2.67 19.82
N LEU A 158 -6.30 -1.47 19.84
CA LEU A 158 -7.04 -0.20 19.74
C LEU A 158 -7.20 0.27 18.29
N PHE A 159 -6.39 -0.25 17.39
CA PHE A 159 -6.39 0.12 15.97
C PHE A 159 -7.25 -0.83 15.12
N TRP A 160 -7.06 -2.15 15.29
CA TRP A 160 -7.78 -3.15 14.51
C TRP A 160 -9.21 -3.34 15.02
N ASN A 161 -10.18 -3.23 14.10
CA ASN A 161 -11.59 -3.42 14.40
C ASN A 161 -12.22 -4.40 13.41
N SER A 162 -12.50 -5.62 13.85
CA SER A 162 -13.07 -6.68 13.00
C SER A 162 -14.43 -6.32 12.38
N ALA A 163 -15.19 -5.41 13.00
CA ALA A 163 -16.47 -4.97 12.45
C ALA A 163 -16.34 -4.16 11.15
N ILE A 164 -15.22 -3.43 10.97
CA ILE A 164 -14.95 -2.66 9.74
C ILE A 164 -14.07 -3.41 8.75
N GLN A 165 -13.72 -4.68 9.01
CA GLN A 165 -12.98 -5.56 8.11
C GLN A 165 -13.89 -6.47 7.27
N GLN A 166 -15.21 -6.26 7.35
CA GLN A 166 -16.18 -6.99 6.54
C GLN A 166 -16.63 -6.10 5.39
N HIS A 167 -16.32 -6.53 4.16
CA HIS A 167 -16.59 -5.77 2.95
C HIS A 167 -17.68 -6.45 2.12
N ALA A 168 -18.68 -5.67 1.68
CA ALA A 168 -19.81 -6.18 0.91
C ALA A 168 -19.38 -6.81 -0.44
N ASN A 169 -18.23 -6.37 -0.99
CA ASN A 169 -17.64 -6.92 -2.21
C ASN A 169 -16.88 -8.25 -2.00
N GLY A 170 -16.91 -8.83 -0.80
CA GLY A 170 -16.24 -10.09 -0.52
C GLY A 170 -14.70 -10.02 -0.42
N ALA A 171 -14.11 -8.83 -0.53
CA ALA A 171 -12.66 -8.66 -0.33
C ALA A 171 -12.28 -9.02 1.11
N SER A 172 -11.23 -9.81 1.29
CA SER A 172 -10.90 -10.42 2.58
C SER A 172 -9.45 -10.23 3.04
N GLY A 173 -8.61 -9.66 2.20
CA GLY A 173 -7.20 -9.41 2.52
C GLY A 173 -6.41 -8.90 1.33
N VAL A 174 -5.13 -8.70 1.54
CA VAL A 174 -4.17 -8.37 0.49
C VAL A 174 -3.54 -9.65 -0.07
N ALA A 175 -3.51 -9.78 -1.38
CA ALA A 175 -2.76 -10.83 -2.09
C ALA A 175 -1.34 -10.36 -2.41
N GLY A 176 -1.14 -9.05 -2.65
CA GLY A 176 0.19 -8.51 -2.88
C GLY A 176 0.22 -7.11 -3.48
N ALA A 177 1.44 -6.64 -3.67
CA ALA A 177 1.78 -5.38 -4.29
C ALA A 177 2.56 -5.60 -5.58
N VAL A 178 2.37 -4.75 -6.58
CA VAL A 178 3.06 -4.85 -7.88
C VAL A 178 3.74 -3.53 -8.22
N LEU A 179 5.05 -3.60 -8.41
CA LEU A 179 5.85 -2.54 -8.97
C LEU A 179 6.15 -2.88 -10.44
N VAL A 180 6.36 -1.87 -11.27
CA VAL A 180 6.85 -2.02 -12.64
C VAL A 180 8.20 -1.34 -12.77
N ALA A 181 9.18 -2.02 -13.37
CA ALA A 181 10.53 -1.52 -13.62
C ALA A 181 11.01 -1.98 -14.99
N GLU A 182 11.99 -1.28 -15.57
CA GLU A 182 12.62 -1.72 -16.82
C GLU A 182 13.31 -3.07 -16.66
N ASN A 183 14.03 -3.25 -15.55
CA ASN A 183 14.65 -4.52 -15.17
C ASN A 183 14.33 -4.86 -13.72
N PRO A 184 13.39 -5.80 -13.47
CA PRO A 184 13.00 -6.18 -12.11
C PRO A 184 14.15 -6.65 -11.23
N THR A 185 15.14 -7.32 -11.80
CA THR A 185 16.26 -7.89 -11.02
C THR A 185 17.22 -6.84 -10.47
N ASP A 186 17.22 -5.61 -10.96
CA ASP A 186 18.03 -4.51 -10.44
C ASP A 186 17.64 -4.10 -9.01
N HIS A 187 16.45 -4.50 -8.59
CA HIS A 187 15.89 -4.19 -7.28
C HIS A 187 16.10 -5.31 -6.23
N HIS A 188 16.78 -6.42 -6.57
CA HIS A 188 16.85 -7.61 -5.71
C HIS A 188 17.51 -7.33 -4.34
N ILE A 189 18.59 -6.51 -4.30
CA ILE A 189 19.30 -6.17 -3.05
C ILE A 189 18.37 -5.34 -2.15
N PHE A 190 17.74 -4.31 -2.72
CA PHE A 190 16.79 -3.50 -1.99
C PHE A 190 15.60 -4.35 -1.49
N LEU A 191 15.00 -5.13 -2.36
CA LEU A 191 13.83 -5.95 -2.03
C LEU A 191 14.13 -6.95 -0.90
N THR A 192 15.31 -7.59 -0.93
CA THR A 192 15.78 -8.48 0.14
C THR A 192 15.96 -7.72 1.47
N ALA A 193 16.64 -6.57 1.46
CA ALA A 193 16.86 -5.77 2.66
C ALA A 193 15.53 -5.22 3.23
N PHE A 194 14.64 -4.75 2.37
CA PHE A 194 13.38 -4.16 2.75
C PHE A 194 12.35 -5.17 3.26
N SER A 195 12.20 -6.31 2.57
CA SER A 195 11.21 -7.34 2.93
C SER A 195 11.73 -8.33 3.98
N GLY A 196 13.05 -8.47 4.15
CA GLY A 196 13.66 -9.54 4.94
C GLY A 196 13.59 -10.93 4.28
N VAL A 197 13.01 -11.02 3.09
CA VAL A 197 12.92 -12.26 2.30
C VAL A 197 14.26 -12.50 1.61
N ARG A 198 14.88 -13.66 1.88
CA ARG A 198 16.18 -14.03 1.29
C ARG A 198 16.05 -14.76 -0.04
N GLU A 199 15.04 -15.59 -0.15
CA GLU A 199 14.80 -16.39 -1.35
C GLU A 199 13.76 -15.69 -2.21
N LEU A 200 14.26 -14.87 -3.14
CA LEU A 200 13.43 -14.22 -4.15
C LEU A 200 13.24 -15.17 -5.33
N HIS A 201 12.05 -15.16 -5.90
CA HIS A 201 11.75 -15.96 -7.09
C HIS A 201 11.81 -15.04 -8.33
N ALA A 202 12.64 -15.41 -9.30
CA ALA A 202 12.76 -14.69 -10.56
C ALA A 202 12.37 -15.58 -11.75
N GLY A 203 11.56 -15.03 -12.65
CA GLY A 203 11.18 -15.72 -13.88
C GLY A 203 10.18 -14.93 -14.70
N SER A 204 10.24 -15.08 -16.03
CA SER A 204 9.28 -14.48 -16.98
C SER A 204 9.06 -12.98 -16.81
N GLY A 205 10.14 -12.21 -16.58
CA GLY A 205 10.04 -10.76 -16.38
C GLY A 205 9.50 -10.33 -15.00
N VAL A 206 9.49 -11.23 -14.02
CA VAL A 206 8.98 -10.96 -12.67
C VAL A 206 10.01 -11.36 -11.62
N LEU A 207 10.23 -10.48 -10.64
CA LEU A 207 10.94 -10.76 -9.39
C LEU A 207 9.91 -10.74 -8.26
N THR A 208 9.81 -11.83 -7.49
CA THR A 208 8.82 -11.96 -6.40
C THR A 208 9.51 -12.18 -5.06
N ALA A 209 9.10 -11.41 -4.06
CA ALA A 209 9.36 -11.65 -2.64
C ALA A 209 8.09 -12.21 -2.00
N PRO A 210 8.03 -13.51 -1.63
CA PRO A 210 6.92 -14.07 -0.87
C PRO A 210 7.04 -13.61 0.58
N THR A 211 6.21 -12.65 0.97
CA THR A 211 6.25 -12.08 2.32
C THR A 211 5.30 -12.83 3.28
N ALA A 212 5.37 -12.52 4.57
CA ALA A 212 4.49 -13.13 5.57
C ALA A 212 2.99 -12.81 5.34
N ARG A 213 2.71 -11.68 4.66
CA ARG A 213 1.34 -11.28 4.27
C ARG A 213 1.37 -10.58 2.92
N GLY A 214 0.78 -11.22 1.90
CA GLY A 214 0.86 -10.83 0.52
C GLY A 214 2.27 -11.02 -0.07
N ASP A 215 2.40 -10.94 -1.37
CA ASP A 215 3.72 -10.92 -2.02
C ASP A 215 4.05 -9.51 -2.56
N ILE A 216 5.33 -9.27 -2.80
CA ILE A 216 5.79 -8.09 -3.54
C ILE A 216 6.34 -8.57 -4.87
N ARG A 217 5.74 -8.11 -5.96
CA ARG A 217 6.20 -8.41 -7.32
C ARG A 217 6.75 -7.17 -7.96
N ILE A 218 7.93 -7.28 -8.56
CA ILE A 218 8.45 -6.30 -9.50
C ILE A 218 8.39 -6.93 -10.87
N MET A 219 7.66 -6.31 -11.79
CA MET A 219 7.43 -6.81 -13.14
C MET A 219 8.09 -5.89 -14.16
N ASP A 220 8.57 -6.47 -15.26
CA ASP A 220 8.84 -5.66 -16.44
C ASP A 220 7.53 -5.21 -17.11
N ARG A 221 7.62 -4.29 -18.07
CA ARG A 221 6.47 -3.72 -18.77
C ARG A 221 5.64 -4.80 -19.49
N ALA A 222 6.30 -5.76 -20.12
CA ALA A 222 5.65 -6.83 -20.88
C ALA A 222 4.92 -7.81 -19.95
N ALA A 223 5.53 -8.19 -18.83
CA ALA A 223 4.91 -9.06 -17.83
C ALA A 223 3.67 -8.39 -17.19
N PHE A 224 3.74 -7.08 -16.90
CA PHE A 224 2.60 -6.33 -16.38
C PHE A 224 1.44 -6.29 -17.38
N GLN A 225 1.72 -5.93 -18.64
CA GLN A 225 0.72 -5.90 -19.70
C GLN A 225 0.09 -7.29 -19.93
N THR A 226 0.90 -8.32 -19.99
CA THR A 226 0.43 -9.71 -20.16
C THR A 226 -0.46 -10.11 -18.98
N ARG A 227 -0.07 -9.77 -17.74
CA ARG A 227 -0.77 -10.22 -16.52
C ARG A 227 -2.08 -9.51 -16.27
N PHE A 228 -2.19 -8.20 -16.57
CA PHE A 228 -3.34 -7.38 -16.20
C PHE A 228 -4.11 -6.84 -17.40
N GLY A 229 -3.61 -6.99 -18.62
CA GLY A 229 -4.26 -6.47 -19.83
C GLY A 229 -4.27 -4.95 -19.92
N LEU A 230 -3.39 -4.28 -19.17
CA LEU A 230 -3.30 -2.83 -19.08
C LEU A 230 -1.95 -2.33 -19.60
N GLU A 231 -1.93 -1.10 -20.13
CA GLU A 231 -0.67 -0.42 -20.41
C GLU A 231 0.09 -0.15 -19.10
N PRO A 232 1.36 -0.56 -18.98
CA PRO A 232 2.16 -0.31 -17.80
C PRO A 232 2.47 1.18 -17.64
N PRO A 233 2.69 1.67 -16.38
CA PRO A 233 3.10 3.04 -16.15
C PRO A 233 4.46 3.34 -16.80
N ASP A 234 4.72 4.63 -17.05
CA ASP A 234 6.03 5.09 -17.52
C ASP A 234 7.10 4.86 -16.44
N THR A 235 8.15 4.14 -16.78
CA THR A 235 9.28 3.77 -15.93
C THR A 235 10.57 4.53 -16.25
N SER A 236 10.52 5.52 -17.12
CA SER A 236 11.69 6.31 -17.55
C SER A 236 12.44 7.01 -16.41
N SER A 237 11.73 7.34 -15.33
CA SER A 237 12.28 7.94 -14.11
C SER A 237 12.59 6.91 -12.99
N GLY A 238 12.46 5.62 -13.28
CA GLY A 238 12.62 4.52 -12.31
C GLY A 238 11.36 3.71 -12.10
N ALA A 239 11.43 2.74 -11.20
CA ALA A 239 10.30 1.87 -10.92
C ALA A 239 9.07 2.64 -10.40
N ARG A 240 7.87 2.12 -10.71
CA ARG A 240 6.58 2.70 -10.34
C ARG A 240 5.76 1.70 -9.53
N PHE A 241 5.03 2.19 -8.53
CA PHE A 241 4.06 1.39 -7.81
C PHE A 241 2.77 1.33 -8.65
N ALA A 242 2.51 0.18 -9.26
CA ALA A 242 1.52 0.06 -10.32
C ALA A 242 0.18 -0.52 -9.84
N ALA A 243 0.21 -1.55 -8.99
CA ALA A 243 -1.03 -2.21 -8.58
C ALA A 243 -1.00 -2.74 -7.14
N VAL A 244 -2.19 -2.81 -6.54
CA VAL A 244 -2.46 -3.60 -5.34
C VAL A 244 -3.42 -4.73 -5.70
N ARG A 245 -3.16 -5.93 -5.15
CA ARG A 245 -3.96 -7.12 -5.38
C ARG A 245 -4.67 -7.50 -4.09
N PHE A 246 -5.99 -7.67 -4.18
CA PHE A 246 -6.86 -8.07 -3.08
C PHE A 246 -7.32 -9.51 -3.27
N THR A 247 -7.43 -10.24 -2.17
CA THR A 247 -8.07 -11.55 -2.15
C THR A 247 -9.58 -11.39 -2.00
N VAL A 248 -10.38 -12.06 -2.81
CA VAL A 248 -11.84 -12.10 -2.69
C VAL A 248 -12.31 -13.51 -2.39
N ARG A 249 -13.38 -13.63 -1.60
CA ARG A 249 -13.99 -14.93 -1.27
C ARG A 249 -14.94 -15.39 -2.37
N GLU A 250 -15.75 -14.45 -2.87
CA GLU A 250 -16.79 -14.72 -3.84
C GLU A 250 -16.77 -13.65 -4.95
N ARG A 251 -16.45 -14.08 -6.16
CA ARG A 251 -16.35 -13.18 -7.33
C ARG A 251 -17.68 -12.53 -7.67
N ASN A 252 -18.80 -13.25 -7.53
CA ASN A 252 -20.11 -12.70 -7.84
C ASN A 252 -20.46 -11.52 -6.94
N ALA A 253 -20.17 -11.60 -5.62
CA ALA A 253 -20.39 -10.49 -4.71
C ALA A 253 -19.55 -9.24 -5.09
N LEU A 254 -18.32 -9.45 -5.58
CA LEU A 254 -17.50 -8.37 -6.11
C LEU A 254 -18.15 -7.73 -7.35
N HIS A 255 -18.55 -8.55 -8.34
CA HIS A 255 -19.14 -8.03 -9.59
C HIS A 255 -20.46 -7.30 -9.33
N ASP A 256 -21.31 -7.83 -8.46
CA ASP A 256 -22.57 -7.19 -8.06
C ASP A 256 -22.30 -5.83 -7.40
N ALA A 257 -21.32 -5.73 -6.50
CA ALA A 257 -20.95 -4.48 -5.85
C ALA A 257 -20.38 -3.46 -6.86
N LEU A 258 -19.49 -3.88 -7.76
CA LEU A 258 -18.93 -3.01 -8.79
C LEU A 258 -19.99 -2.51 -9.76
N ALA A 259 -20.90 -3.39 -10.20
CA ALA A 259 -22.01 -3.03 -11.08
C ALA A 259 -22.99 -2.04 -10.40
N ALA A 260 -23.39 -2.32 -9.17
CA ALA A 260 -24.28 -1.44 -8.38
C ALA A 260 -23.61 -0.07 -8.13
N GLY A 261 -22.30 -0.04 -7.92
CA GLY A 261 -21.53 1.19 -7.74
C GLY A 261 -21.21 1.95 -9.02
N GLY A 262 -21.54 1.37 -10.21
CA GLY A 262 -21.17 1.96 -11.50
C GLY A 262 -19.64 2.04 -11.71
N ILE A 263 -18.90 1.07 -11.20
CA ILE A 263 -17.44 1.01 -11.32
C ILE A 263 -17.08 0.18 -12.55
N PRO A 264 -16.36 0.76 -13.54
CA PRO A 264 -15.91 0.00 -14.70
C PRO A 264 -14.77 -0.95 -14.31
N PHE A 265 -14.84 -2.18 -14.78
CA PHE A 265 -13.83 -3.20 -14.58
C PHE A 265 -13.68 -4.09 -15.82
N SER A 266 -12.61 -4.82 -15.90
CA SER A 266 -12.39 -5.87 -16.90
C SER A 266 -12.02 -7.19 -16.23
N GLU A 267 -12.25 -8.29 -16.93
CA GLU A 267 -11.76 -9.62 -16.54
C GLU A 267 -10.53 -9.95 -17.38
N HIS A 268 -9.43 -10.27 -16.71
CA HIS A 268 -8.20 -10.65 -17.37
C HIS A 268 -7.49 -11.78 -16.61
N MET A 269 -7.17 -12.87 -17.29
CA MET A 269 -6.52 -14.06 -16.72
C MET A 269 -7.15 -14.53 -15.39
N GLY A 270 -8.48 -14.51 -15.31
CA GLY A 270 -9.21 -14.93 -14.11
C GLY A 270 -9.18 -13.93 -12.94
N GLN A 271 -8.73 -12.71 -13.17
CA GLN A 271 -8.73 -11.62 -12.21
C GLN A 271 -9.68 -10.51 -12.65
N THR A 272 -10.34 -9.88 -11.70
CA THR A 272 -11.10 -8.64 -11.94
C THR A 272 -10.16 -7.46 -11.78
N VAL A 273 -10.08 -6.60 -12.78
CA VAL A 273 -9.11 -5.50 -12.86
C VAL A 273 -9.85 -4.17 -13.04
N ILE A 274 -9.58 -3.22 -12.14
CA ILE A 274 -10.00 -1.82 -12.26
C ILE A 274 -8.81 -1.00 -12.71
N ALA A 275 -8.94 -0.35 -13.87
CA ALA A 275 -7.86 0.40 -14.49
C ALA A 275 -7.56 1.72 -13.75
N PRO A 276 -6.33 2.25 -13.85
CA PRO A 276 -5.92 3.49 -13.20
C PRO A 276 -6.80 4.70 -13.50
N ALA A 277 -7.32 4.77 -14.72
CA ALA A 277 -8.21 5.87 -15.14
C ALA A 277 -9.52 5.93 -14.34
N ALA A 278 -10.01 4.79 -13.84
CA ALA A 278 -11.21 4.72 -13.01
C ALA A 278 -10.89 4.85 -11.51
N ALA A 279 -9.67 4.53 -11.09
CA ALA A 279 -9.27 4.42 -9.69
C ALA A 279 -8.15 5.41 -9.32
N MET A 280 -8.25 6.66 -9.74
CA MET A 280 -7.35 7.74 -9.35
C MET A 280 -5.87 7.32 -9.42
N GLY A 281 -5.45 6.78 -10.58
CA GLY A 281 -4.07 6.42 -10.86
C GLY A 281 -3.61 5.05 -10.32
N ALA A 282 -4.41 4.32 -9.58
CA ALA A 282 -4.08 3.00 -9.06
C ALA A 282 -4.69 1.88 -9.90
N THR A 283 -3.96 0.82 -10.19
CA THR A 283 -4.58 -0.44 -10.64
C THR A 283 -5.02 -1.24 -9.42
N LEU A 284 -6.31 -1.57 -9.34
CA LEU A 284 -6.85 -2.42 -8.29
C LEU A 284 -7.22 -3.78 -8.90
N VAL A 285 -6.64 -4.83 -8.35
CA VAL A 285 -6.79 -6.20 -8.86
C VAL A 285 -7.46 -7.06 -7.79
N PHE A 286 -8.43 -7.86 -8.19
CA PHE A 286 -9.10 -8.78 -7.29
C PHE A 286 -8.94 -10.20 -7.82
N GLU A 287 -8.44 -11.09 -6.96
CA GLU A 287 -8.20 -12.48 -7.29
C GLU A 287 -8.87 -13.41 -6.28
N GLY A 288 -9.41 -14.55 -6.74
CA GLY A 288 -9.94 -15.58 -5.86
C GLY A 288 -8.82 -16.08 -4.93
N ARG A 289 -9.19 -16.58 -3.75
CA ARG A 289 -8.25 -17.40 -2.99
C ARG A 289 -7.85 -18.56 -3.88
N ASP A 290 -6.57 -18.72 -4.16
CA ASP A 290 -6.08 -20.00 -4.64
C ASP A 290 -6.52 -21.04 -3.61
N SER A 291 -7.41 -21.93 -4.01
CA SER A 291 -7.69 -23.15 -3.28
C SER A 291 -6.35 -23.89 -3.29
N GLY A 292 -5.58 -23.71 -2.19
CA GLY A 292 -4.25 -24.25 -2.06
C GLY A 292 -4.25 -25.72 -2.42
N GLY A 293 -3.41 -26.05 -3.42
CA GLY A 293 -3.01 -27.39 -3.69
C GLY A 293 -1.96 -27.81 -2.66
#